data_20d5092813d8576103c0c9b42ce51a7f
#
_entry.id   20d5092813d8576103c0c9b42ce51a7f
#
_cell.length_a   1.000
_cell.length_b   1.000
_cell.length_c   1.000
_cell.angle_alpha   90.00
_cell.angle_beta   90.00
_cell.angle_gamma   90.00
#
_symmetry.space_group_name_H-M   'P 1'
#
loop_
_entity.id
_entity.type
_entity.pdbx_description
1 polymer ?
#
loop_
_entity_poly.entity_id
_entity_poly.type
_entity_poly.pdbx_seq_one_letter_code
_entity_poly.pdbx_strand_id
1 'polypeptide(L)'
;MPELHVSLESHGDAVVVSIRGELDVVSKQRFEDCLSEAAEQSDRVVLDLSQVDFMDTTALAVIVGHWRRLVADGGTFRIAGARYRYVKALWITGLADRLPMYDSVDEALADDGPGAASGPGTSQPGEPEATAG
;
A
#
# COMPACT_ATOMS: atom_id res chain seq x y z
N MET A 1 -22.85 7.99 8.98
CA MET A 1 -22.34 7.18 7.90
C MET A 1 -20.85 7.36 7.76
N PRO A 2 -20.08 6.29 7.82
CA PRO A 2 -18.64 6.46 7.69
C PRO A 2 -18.27 7.03 6.33
N GLU A 3 -17.35 7.93 6.34
CA GLU A 3 -16.86 8.53 5.11
C GLU A 3 -15.42 8.15 4.91
N LEU A 4 -15.06 7.97 3.65
CA LEU A 4 -13.67 7.76 3.32
C LEU A 4 -13.01 9.10 3.11
N HIS A 5 -11.93 9.35 3.83
CA HIS A 5 -11.12 10.55 3.66
C HIS A 5 -9.85 10.17 2.95
N VAL A 6 -9.53 10.88 1.88
CA VAL A 6 -8.32 10.64 1.11
C VAL A 6 -7.53 11.92 0.98
N SER A 7 -6.21 11.82 1.01
CA SER A 7 -5.36 12.96 0.71
C SER A 7 -4.15 12.48 -0.07
N LEU A 8 -3.67 13.33 -0.96
CA LEU A 8 -2.47 13.06 -1.74
C LEU A 8 -1.45 14.14 -1.41
N GLU A 9 -0.25 13.73 -1.08
CA GLU A 9 0.82 14.64 -0.68
C GLU A 9 2.10 14.29 -1.41
N SER A 10 2.76 15.29 -1.97
CA SER A 10 4.04 15.08 -2.64
C SER A 10 5.17 15.08 -1.62
N HIS A 11 6.05 14.10 -1.72
CA HIS A 11 7.24 13.98 -0.89
C HIS A 11 8.41 13.69 -1.82
N GLY A 12 9.11 14.74 -2.24
CA GLY A 12 10.13 14.59 -3.26
C GLY A 12 9.48 14.17 -4.57
N ASP A 13 9.95 13.06 -5.14
CA ASP A 13 9.37 12.51 -6.37
C ASP A 13 8.31 11.45 -6.10
N ALA A 14 7.95 11.24 -4.84
CA ALA A 14 6.91 10.28 -4.47
C ALA A 14 5.61 10.98 -4.10
N VAL A 15 4.51 10.26 -4.21
CA VAL A 15 3.20 10.73 -3.75
C VAL A 15 2.73 9.80 -2.67
N VAL A 16 2.33 10.35 -1.53
CA VAL A 16 1.76 9.58 -0.43
C VAL A 16 0.24 9.74 -0.48
N VAL A 17 -0.45 8.60 -0.57
CA VAL A 17 -1.91 8.56 -0.54
C VAL A 17 -2.30 8.12 0.87
N SER A 18 -2.91 9.01 1.63
CA SER A 18 -3.33 8.72 3.00
C SER A 18 -4.84 8.48 3.02
N ILE A 19 -5.22 7.35 3.58
CA ILE A 19 -6.62 6.93 3.63
C ILE A 19 -7.05 6.87 5.09
N ARG A 20 -8.25 7.40 5.36
CA ARG A 20 -8.84 7.29 6.69
C ARG A 20 -10.28 6.84 6.54
N GLY A 21 -10.66 5.81 7.30
CA GLY A 21 -12.02 5.30 7.30
C GLY A 21 -12.08 3.85 6.88
N GLU A 22 -13.12 3.51 6.13
CA GLU A 22 -13.37 2.12 5.74
C GLU A 22 -13.23 1.93 4.25
N LEU A 23 -12.48 0.90 3.87
CA LEU A 23 -12.29 0.53 2.47
C LEU A 23 -13.15 -0.69 2.17
N ASP A 24 -14.28 -0.47 1.52
CA ASP A 24 -15.25 -1.51 1.22
C ASP A 24 -15.87 -1.26 -0.16
N VAL A 25 -16.90 -2.05 -0.48
CA VAL A 25 -17.52 -1.95 -1.79
C VAL A 25 -18.13 -0.57 -2.02
N VAL A 26 -18.60 0.09 -0.97
CA VAL A 26 -19.23 1.41 -1.09
C VAL A 26 -18.19 2.49 -1.43
N SER A 27 -17.00 2.41 -0.83
CA SER A 27 -15.96 3.40 -1.04
C SER A 27 -14.98 3.02 -2.15
N LYS A 28 -15.21 1.88 -2.80
CA LYS A 28 -14.27 1.35 -3.79
C LYS A 28 -13.91 2.36 -4.88
N GLN A 29 -14.91 3.00 -5.46
CA GLN A 29 -14.67 3.89 -6.60
C GLN A 29 -13.82 5.09 -6.18
N ARG A 30 -14.10 5.64 -5.01
CA ARG A 30 -13.33 6.78 -4.53
C ARG A 30 -11.89 6.38 -4.26
N PHE A 31 -11.68 5.19 -3.70
CA PHE A 31 -10.36 4.66 -3.45
C PHE A 31 -9.60 4.46 -4.76
N GLU A 32 -10.27 3.86 -5.74
CA GLU A 32 -9.66 3.62 -7.04
C GLU A 32 -9.28 4.92 -7.73
N ASP A 33 -10.15 5.92 -7.67
CA ASP A 33 -9.89 7.21 -8.29
C ASP A 33 -8.67 7.90 -7.67
N CYS A 34 -8.53 7.83 -6.36
CA CYS A 34 -7.41 8.50 -5.73
C CYS A 34 -6.08 7.79 -6.04
N LEU A 35 -6.08 6.47 -6.15
CA LEU A 35 -4.87 5.75 -6.53
C LEU A 35 -4.49 6.04 -7.99
N SER A 36 -5.50 6.16 -8.86
CA SER A 36 -5.26 6.51 -10.26
C SER A 36 -4.66 7.91 -10.37
N GLU A 37 -5.19 8.83 -9.60
CA GLU A 37 -4.67 10.20 -9.60
C GLU A 37 -3.23 10.24 -9.10
N ALA A 38 -2.93 9.48 -8.06
CA ALA A 38 -1.57 9.41 -7.54
C ALA A 38 -0.60 8.86 -8.59
N ALA A 39 -1.02 7.82 -9.31
CA ALA A 39 -0.18 7.21 -10.35
C ALA A 39 0.06 8.17 -11.52
N GLU A 40 -0.86 9.10 -11.76
CA GLU A 40 -0.67 10.11 -12.79
C GLU A 40 0.34 11.17 -12.35
N GLN A 41 0.45 11.41 -11.06
CA GLN A 41 1.34 12.43 -10.53
C GLN A 41 2.77 11.91 -10.36
N SER A 42 2.93 10.62 -10.13
CA SER A 42 4.25 10.05 -9.85
C SER A 42 4.27 8.56 -10.13
N ASP A 43 5.42 8.04 -10.50
CA ASP A 43 5.61 6.59 -10.60
C ASP A 43 6.08 5.99 -9.27
N ARG A 44 6.14 6.79 -8.21
CA ARG A 44 6.46 6.32 -6.86
C ARG A 44 5.29 6.65 -5.94
N VAL A 45 4.53 5.64 -5.58
CA VAL A 45 3.32 5.84 -4.76
C VAL A 45 3.46 5.07 -3.46
N VAL A 46 3.16 5.73 -2.35
CA VAL A 46 3.09 5.12 -1.03
C VAL A 46 1.65 5.21 -0.56
N LEU A 47 1.07 4.07 -0.24
CA LEU A 47 -0.30 4.00 0.28
C LEU A 47 -0.25 3.86 1.79
N ASP A 48 -0.70 4.88 2.51
CA ASP A 48 -0.71 4.89 3.98
C ASP A 48 -2.06 4.41 4.48
N LEU A 49 -2.05 3.24 5.10
CA LEU A 49 -3.25 2.62 5.65
C LEU A 49 -3.32 2.71 7.18
N SER A 50 -2.49 3.54 7.79
CA SER A 50 -2.42 3.61 9.26
C SER A 50 -3.71 4.11 9.90
N GLN A 51 -4.54 4.82 9.16
CA GLN A 51 -5.82 5.35 9.66
C GLN A 51 -7.03 4.58 9.15
N VAL A 52 -6.79 3.45 8.50
CA VAL A 52 -7.90 2.62 7.99
C VAL A 52 -8.44 1.76 9.13
N ASP A 53 -9.76 1.81 9.32
CA ASP A 53 -10.43 1.06 10.37
C ASP A 53 -10.90 -0.31 9.90
N PHE A 54 -11.07 -0.49 8.61
CA PHE A 54 -11.59 -1.74 8.04
C PHE A 54 -11.26 -1.81 6.56
N MET A 55 -10.97 -3.02 6.09
CA MET A 55 -10.73 -3.26 4.66
C MET A 55 -11.32 -4.61 4.29
N ASP A 56 -12.09 -4.64 3.18
CA ASP A 56 -12.60 -5.90 2.67
C ASP A 56 -11.82 -6.35 1.44
N THR A 57 -12.23 -7.49 0.86
CA THR A 57 -11.52 -8.05 -0.29
C THR A 57 -11.68 -7.22 -1.56
N THR A 58 -12.73 -6.39 -1.63
CA THR A 58 -12.91 -5.48 -2.76
C THR A 58 -11.75 -4.50 -2.81
N ALA A 59 -11.38 -3.94 -1.67
CA ALA A 59 -10.26 -3.00 -1.60
C ALA A 59 -8.94 -3.70 -1.92
N LEU A 60 -8.78 -4.96 -1.52
CA LEU A 60 -7.60 -5.71 -1.86
C LEU A 60 -7.40 -5.82 -3.37
N ALA A 61 -8.47 -6.09 -4.09
CA ALA A 61 -8.39 -6.20 -5.55
C ALA A 61 -7.92 -4.88 -6.16
N VAL A 62 -8.38 -3.77 -5.62
CA VAL A 62 -7.95 -2.45 -6.10
C VAL A 62 -6.46 -2.26 -5.86
N ILE A 63 -5.99 -2.59 -4.66
CA ILE A 63 -4.58 -2.45 -4.30
C ILE A 63 -3.70 -3.29 -5.22
N VAL A 64 -4.05 -4.56 -5.40
CA VAL A 64 -3.26 -5.47 -6.23
C VAL A 64 -3.22 -4.99 -7.68
N GLY A 65 -4.35 -4.52 -8.19
CA GLY A 65 -4.41 -4.01 -9.56
C GLY A 65 -3.50 -2.82 -9.78
N HIS A 66 -3.51 -1.87 -8.86
CA HIS A 66 -2.65 -0.69 -8.99
C HIS A 66 -1.18 -1.04 -8.79
N TRP A 67 -0.89 -1.92 -7.85
CA TRP A 67 0.49 -2.38 -7.63
C TRP A 67 1.06 -3.02 -8.89
N ARG A 68 0.32 -3.94 -9.47
CA ARG A 68 0.79 -4.65 -10.67
C ARG A 68 1.02 -3.69 -11.85
N ARG A 69 0.10 -2.76 -12.03
CA ARG A 69 0.19 -1.83 -13.14
C ARG A 69 1.38 -0.89 -12.98
N LEU A 70 1.56 -0.37 -11.78
CA LEU A 70 2.63 0.58 -11.53
C LEU A 70 4.00 -0.11 -11.67
N VAL A 71 4.13 -1.32 -11.13
CA VAL A 71 5.39 -2.05 -11.25
C VAL A 71 5.67 -2.43 -12.69
N ALA A 72 4.64 -2.79 -13.46
CA ALA A 72 4.81 -3.12 -14.88
C ALA A 72 5.31 -1.91 -15.66
N ASP A 73 4.96 -0.71 -15.22
CA ASP A 73 5.40 0.53 -15.88
C ASP A 73 6.74 1.02 -15.34
N GLY A 74 7.39 0.24 -14.49
CA GLY A 74 8.71 0.60 -13.96
C GLY A 74 8.66 1.42 -12.69
N GLY A 75 7.48 1.63 -12.12
CA GLY A 75 7.33 2.41 -10.90
C GLY A 75 7.35 1.56 -9.64
N THR A 76 7.07 2.18 -8.51
CA THR A 76 7.00 1.50 -7.22
C THR A 76 5.69 1.82 -6.53
N PHE A 77 5.14 0.84 -5.85
CA PHE A 77 3.91 1.00 -5.07
C PHE A 77 4.16 0.31 -3.72
N ARG A 78 4.19 1.09 -2.66
CA ARG A 78 4.51 0.59 -1.32
C ARG A 78 3.36 0.86 -0.37
N ILE A 79 3.21 -0.01 0.62
CA ILE A 79 2.12 0.09 1.59
C ILE A 79 2.72 0.34 2.97
N ALA A 80 2.23 1.36 3.66
CA ALA A 80 2.71 1.74 4.97
C ALA A 80 1.59 1.64 6.00
N GLY A 81 1.94 1.21 7.20
CA GLY A 81 1.04 1.26 8.34
C GLY A 81 -0.13 0.29 8.31
N ALA A 82 -0.06 -0.76 7.51
CA ALA A 82 -1.14 -1.73 7.42
C ALA A 82 -1.15 -2.61 8.67
N ARG A 83 -2.10 -2.36 9.56
CA ARG A 83 -2.18 -3.07 10.82
C ARG A 83 -3.06 -4.30 10.71
N TYR A 84 -2.57 -5.43 11.16
CA TYR A 84 -3.28 -6.71 11.05
C TYR A 84 -4.73 -6.61 11.53
N ARG A 85 -4.95 -5.96 12.68
CA ARG A 85 -6.27 -5.95 13.28
C ARG A 85 -7.34 -5.28 12.40
N TYR A 86 -6.92 -4.40 11.50
CA TYR A 86 -7.87 -3.67 10.66
C TYR A 86 -7.84 -4.12 9.21
N VAL A 87 -6.74 -4.72 8.77
CA VAL A 87 -6.59 -5.13 7.38
C VAL A 87 -6.25 -6.61 7.29
N LYS A 88 -6.98 -7.41 8.06
CA LYS A 88 -6.75 -8.86 8.13
C LYS A 88 -6.73 -9.52 6.76
N ALA A 89 -7.56 -9.04 5.84
CA ALA A 89 -7.65 -9.65 4.53
C ALA A 89 -6.30 -9.66 3.81
N LEU A 90 -5.48 -8.62 4.01
CA LEU A 90 -4.13 -8.59 3.44
C LEU A 90 -3.27 -9.72 3.98
N TRP A 91 -3.39 -9.99 5.27
CA TRP A 91 -2.56 -10.99 5.93
C TRP A 91 -3.03 -12.41 5.66
N ILE A 92 -4.36 -12.61 5.74
CA ILE A 92 -4.95 -13.94 5.58
C ILE A 92 -4.77 -14.49 4.18
N THR A 93 -4.84 -13.63 3.17
CA THR A 93 -4.67 -14.06 1.78
C THR A 93 -3.23 -14.28 1.39
N GLY A 94 -2.28 -13.95 2.27
CA GLY A 94 -0.86 -14.06 1.96
C GLY A 94 -0.31 -12.90 1.15
N LEU A 95 -1.14 -11.91 0.84
CA LEU A 95 -0.67 -10.77 0.05
C LEU A 95 0.34 -9.92 0.80
N ALA A 96 0.25 -9.90 2.14
CA ALA A 96 1.21 -9.15 2.93
C ALA A 96 2.64 -9.65 2.75
N ASP A 97 2.81 -10.92 2.38
CA ASP A 97 4.13 -11.49 2.12
C ASP A 97 4.65 -11.13 0.73
N ARG A 98 3.79 -10.64 -0.14
CA ARG A 98 4.13 -10.38 -1.52
C ARG A 98 4.22 -8.91 -1.86
N LEU A 99 3.47 -8.08 -1.14
CA LEU A 99 3.45 -6.64 -1.38
C LEU A 99 4.56 -5.97 -0.56
N PRO A 100 5.14 -4.88 -1.06
CA PRO A 100 6.14 -4.14 -0.29
C PRO A 100 5.48 -3.43 0.90
N MET A 101 5.63 -4.00 2.08
CA MET A 101 4.98 -3.53 3.29
C MET A 101 5.98 -2.85 4.21
N TYR A 102 5.60 -1.70 4.76
CA TYR A 102 6.44 -0.91 5.66
C TYR A 102 5.63 -0.51 6.89
N ASP A 103 6.30 -0.35 8.02
CA ASP A 103 5.62 0.04 9.25
C ASP A 103 5.14 1.49 9.23
N SER A 104 5.82 2.34 8.49
CA SER A 104 5.48 3.75 8.44
C SER A 104 5.76 4.34 7.07
N VAL A 105 5.16 5.51 6.82
CA VAL A 105 5.40 6.26 5.60
C VAL A 105 6.88 6.64 5.50
N ASP A 106 7.48 7.06 6.62
CA ASP A 106 8.89 7.45 6.60
C ASP A 106 9.78 6.31 6.14
N GLU A 107 9.51 5.10 6.60
CA GLU A 107 10.28 3.94 6.20
C GLU A 107 10.07 3.61 4.72
N ALA A 108 8.83 3.73 4.25
CA ALA A 108 8.53 3.48 2.85
C ALA A 108 9.21 4.48 1.95
N LEU A 109 9.28 5.74 2.38
CA LEU A 109 9.92 6.80 1.58
C LEU A 109 11.44 6.68 1.61
N ALA A 110 12.00 6.18 2.70
CA ALA A 110 13.44 6.08 2.85
C ALA A 110 14.05 4.95 2.04
N ASP A 111 13.25 3.96 1.63
CA ASP A 111 13.75 2.81 0.89
C ASP A 111 13.92 3.19 -0.58
N ASP A 112 15.15 3.27 -1.04
CA ASP A 112 15.46 3.64 -2.42
C ASP A 112 15.51 2.46 -3.36
N GLY A 113 15.23 1.26 -2.86
CA GLY A 113 15.26 0.07 -3.69
C GLY A 113 14.13 0.08 -4.72
N PRO A 114 14.15 -0.85 -5.64
CA PRO A 114 13.11 -0.90 -6.69
C PRO A 114 11.74 -1.27 -6.17
N GLY A 115 11.55 -1.38 -4.95
CA GLY A 115 10.26 -1.59 -4.37
C GLY A 115 9.60 -2.86 -4.73
N ALA A 116 10.19 -3.59 -5.53
CA ALA A 116 9.66 -4.84 -5.81
C ALA A 116 9.91 -5.58 -4.70
N ALA A 117 9.48 -5.73 -4.16
CA ALA A 117 9.59 -6.53 -3.23
C ALA A 117 10.55 -7.37 -3.18
N SER A 118 11.07 -7.19 -3.12
CA SER A 118 11.66 -8.18 -2.96
C SER A 118 11.67 -8.44 -1.69
N GLY A 119 11.36 -8.32 -1.55
CA GLY A 119 11.35 -8.56 -0.66
C GLY A 119 11.49 -8.79 0.21
N PRO A 120 11.51 -8.98 0.66
CA PRO A 120 11.57 -8.95 1.67
C PRO A 120 12.37 -8.99 2.33
N GLY A 121 12.54 -8.82 1.94
CA GLY A 121 12.99 -8.90 2.36
C GLY A 121 13.50 -8.76 2.90
N THR A 122 13.86 -8.38 2.87
CA THR A 122 14.32 -8.15 3.30
C THR A 122 14.49 -7.88 4.05
N SER A 123 14.44 -7.71 4.21
CA SER A 123 14.50 -7.62 4.84
C SER A 123 14.23 -7.74 5.56
N GLN A 124 14.22 -7.79 5.78
CA GLN A 124 13.95 -8.09 6.29
C GLN A 124 14.04 -8.33 7.05
N PRO A 125 14.08 -8.16 7.42
CA PRO A 125 14.10 -8.53 8.07
C PRO A 125 13.85 -9.04 8.62
N GLY A 126 13.96 -9.26 8.69
CA GLY A 126 13.79 -9.93 8.93
C GLY A 126 13.59 -10.70 8.93
N GLU A 127 13.81 -10.71 8.58
CA GLU A 127 13.77 -11.46 8.31
C GLU A 127 13.86 -12.21 8.45
N PRO A 128 14.03 -12.45 8.64
CA PRO A 128 14.25 -13.19 8.60
C PRO A 128 14.30 -13.85 8.37
N GLU A 129 14.52 -13.98 8.25
CA GLU A 129 14.49 -14.49 7.81
C GLU A 129 14.15 -15.19 7.78
N ALA A 130 14.11 -15.39 7.76
CA ALA A 130 13.68 -15.98 7.56
C ALA A 130 13.23 -16.54 7.39
N THR A 131 13.07 -16.64 7.38
CA THR A 131 12.59 -17.01 7.09
C THR A 131 12.39 -17.26 6.57
N ALA A 132 12.31 -17.50 6.30
CA ALA A 132 12.11 -17.67 5.69
C ALA A 132 11.97 -17.54 5.25
N GLY A 133 12.01 -17.36 5.09
CA GLY A 133 11.91 -17.20 4.69
C GLY A 133 11.87 -17.14 4.42
#